data_ec4f0a7828d38893c78672cb3e7a09b7
#
_entry.id   ec4f0a7828d38893c78672cb3e7a09b7
#
_cell.length_a   1.000
_cell.length_b   1.000
_cell.length_c   1.000
_cell.angle_alpha   90.00
_cell.angle_beta   90.00
_cell.angle_gamma   90.00
#
_symmetry.space_group_name_H-M   'P 1'
#
loop_
_entity.id
_entity.type
_entity.pdbx_description
1 polymer ?
#
loop_
_entity_poly.entity_id
_entity_poly.type
_entity_poly.pdbx_seq_one_letter_code
_entity_poly.pdbx_strand_id
1 'polypeptide(L)'
;PVNTIVDDNGRDGPNRYAVRVRSSVRYVKGKKNPQPKNGKVIGHIVDGRYVPVQRKSENDRGGVKESTLCCSDSKEHNKTPFALSYGSSAFVKSVSSDLFSDLIDVFGAEIAYNIMAVASVQIIKPGICSSRISMFYHRSFISLYYPGAHISINSLTKMYEELGMDFKGKALFFKKRMEAVAKDHHIAIDGTLIQDNSSVNSLSQYSYKSRVKGCKDISLLYAYDIELHEPICAEAFPGNSIDASSYKAFIHDNNINKGIIVADKGFPPSKIESERAIHPELHFMTPIKRNDSRIKNNNLLYDMKILKGVDGGILYNCKQIKGGSFLYAFKDTRKGAAECRDYLYRASKNNNFEYDKYERKNDLFGLIVFESDI
;
A
#
# COMPACT_ATOMS: atom_id res chain seq x y z
N PRO A 1 -37.73 -29.60 23.66
CA PRO A 1 -37.71 -28.50 22.66
C PRO A 1 -38.19 -29.02 21.31
N VAL A 2 -38.95 -28.20 20.56
CA VAL A 2 -39.45 -28.55 19.23
C VAL A 2 -38.26 -28.53 18.24
N ASN A 3 -38.29 -29.42 17.23
CA ASN A 3 -37.23 -29.56 16.21
C ASN A 3 -35.84 -29.92 16.76
N THR A 4 -35.79 -30.80 17.75
CA THR A 4 -34.54 -31.31 18.31
C THR A 4 -34.36 -32.79 18.04
N ILE A 5 -33.12 -33.24 18.11
CA ILE A 5 -32.72 -34.65 18.05
C ILE A 5 -31.82 -34.95 19.24
N VAL A 6 -31.97 -36.15 19.82
CA VAL A 6 -31.04 -36.65 20.82
C VAL A 6 -29.99 -37.51 20.13
N ASP A 7 -28.73 -37.21 20.37
CA ASP A 7 -27.57 -37.86 19.77
C ASP A 7 -26.78 -38.58 20.89
N ASP A 8 -26.55 -39.86 20.75
CA ASP A 8 -25.70 -40.62 21.69
C ASP A 8 -24.23 -40.45 21.25
N ASN A 9 -23.46 -39.72 22.04
CA ASN A 9 -22.06 -39.47 21.77
C ASN A 9 -21.13 -40.66 22.07
N GLY A 10 -21.67 -41.79 22.57
CA GLY A 10 -20.90 -42.98 22.94
C GLY A 10 -19.90 -42.78 24.09
N ARG A 11 -20.03 -41.69 24.85
CA ARG A 11 -19.21 -41.39 26.03
C ARG A 11 -19.95 -41.71 27.29
N ASP A 12 -19.26 -42.25 28.27
CA ASP A 12 -19.86 -42.48 29.61
C ASP A 12 -19.95 -41.13 30.35
N GLY A 13 -21.06 -40.97 31.11
CA GLY A 13 -21.28 -39.79 31.95
C GLY A 13 -22.43 -38.87 31.53
N PRO A 14 -22.63 -37.75 32.23
CA PRO A 14 -23.82 -36.89 32.11
C PRO A 14 -23.98 -36.23 30.75
N ASN A 15 -22.94 -36.21 29.93
CA ASN A 15 -22.95 -35.60 28.58
C ASN A 15 -23.16 -36.61 27.45
N ARG A 16 -23.52 -37.86 27.77
CA ARG A 16 -23.71 -38.96 26.80
C ARG A 16 -24.79 -38.62 25.76
N TYR A 17 -25.94 -38.18 26.21
CA TYR A 17 -27.08 -37.89 25.34
C TYR A 17 -27.17 -36.38 25.07
N ALA A 18 -26.63 -35.97 23.94
CA ALA A 18 -26.63 -34.55 23.54
C ALA A 18 -27.92 -34.20 22.78
N VAL A 19 -28.59 -33.12 23.21
CA VAL A 19 -29.76 -32.57 22.52
C VAL A 19 -29.30 -31.50 21.54
N ARG A 20 -29.59 -31.71 20.26
CA ARG A 20 -29.17 -30.80 19.16
C ARG A 20 -30.39 -30.26 18.42
N VAL A 21 -30.27 -29.03 17.92
CA VAL A 21 -31.26 -28.46 17.02
C VAL A 21 -31.08 -29.06 15.62
N ARG A 22 -32.17 -29.42 14.94
CA ARG A 22 -32.14 -29.75 13.50
C ARG A 22 -32.01 -28.47 12.72
N SER A 23 -30.84 -28.26 12.09
CA SER A 23 -30.57 -27.01 11.34
C SER A 23 -30.91 -27.14 9.85
N SER A 24 -30.75 -28.33 9.25
CA SER A 24 -30.98 -28.57 7.82
C SER A 24 -30.86 -30.05 7.50
N VAL A 25 -31.11 -30.45 6.26
CA VAL A 25 -30.84 -31.78 5.73
C VAL A 25 -29.74 -31.71 4.68
N ARG A 26 -28.98 -32.80 4.55
CA ARG A 26 -27.99 -32.95 3.45
C ARG A 26 -28.32 -34.18 2.63
N TYR A 27 -28.11 -34.07 1.33
CA TYR A 27 -28.20 -35.25 0.43
C TYR A 27 -26.84 -35.94 0.40
N VAL A 28 -26.81 -37.21 0.66
CA VAL A 28 -25.60 -38.05 0.61
C VAL A 28 -25.75 -39.02 -0.55
N LYS A 29 -24.75 -39.04 -1.45
CA LYS A 29 -24.72 -39.92 -2.63
C LYS A 29 -24.88 -41.38 -2.19
N GLY A 30 -25.88 -42.10 -2.75
CA GLY A 30 -26.17 -43.50 -2.40
C GLY A 30 -27.24 -43.70 -1.32
N LYS A 31 -27.80 -42.64 -0.71
CA LYS A 31 -28.93 -42.77 0.20
C LYS A 31 -30.23 -42.24 -0.41
N LYS A 32 -31.33 -43.03 -0.33
CA LYS A 32 -32.64 -42.64 -0.88
C LYS A 32 -33.24 -41.41 -0.21
N ASN A 33 -32.97 -41.17 1.07
CA ASN A 33 -33.56 -40.10 1.86
C ASN A 33 -32.50 -39.10 2.31
N PRO A 34 -32.81 -37.77 2.33
CA PRO A 34 -31.91 -36.76 2.86
C PRO A 34 -31.59 -37.03 4.33
N GLN A 35 -30.34 -36.89 4.73
CA GLN A 35 -29.85 -37.10 6.07
C GLN A 35 -29.93 -35.80 6.87
N PRO A 36 -30.39 -35.83 8.13
CA PRO A 36 -30.40 -34.63 8.97
C PRO A 36 -28.97 -34.13 9.24
N LYS A 37 -28.77 -32.82 9.15
CA LYS A 37 -27.54 -32.19 9.57
C LYS A 37 -27.66 -31.78 11.04
N ASN A 38 -26.78 -32.32 11.89
CA ASN A 38 -26.79 -32.02 13.31
C ASN A 38 -26.35 -30.57 13.55
N GLY A 39 -27.19 -29.78 14.19
CA GLY A 39 -26.92 -28.43 14.63
C GLY A 39 -26.17 -28.34 15.95
N LYS A 40 -26.15 -27.15 16.54
CA LYS A 40 -25.50 -26.90 17.82
C LYS A 40 -26.16 -27.73 18.94
N VAL A 41 -25.36 -28.22 19.91
CA VAL A 41 -25.84 -28.81 21.15
C VAL A 41 -26.48 -27.70 22.00
N ILE A 42 -27.71 -27.90 22.43
CA ILE A 42 -28.48 -26.97 23.27
C ILE A 42 -28.66 -27.44 24.69
N GLY A 43 -28.43 -28.74 24.94
CA GLY A 43 -28.53 -29.35 26.25
C GLY A 43 -28.13 -30.82 26.23
N HIS A 44 -28.27 -31.49 27.34
CA HIS A 44 -28.04 -32.91 27.53
C HIS A 44 -29.21 -33.55 28.23
N ILE A 45 -29.41 -34.86 28.05
CA ILE A 45 -30.35 -35.65 28.86
C ILE A 45 -29.53 -36.31 29.98
N VAL A 46 -29.80 -35.96 31.23
CA VAL A 46 -29.18 -36.52 32.42
C VAL A 46 -30.32 -37.12 33.27
N ASP A 47 -30.24 -38.38 33.60
CA ASP A 47 -31.26 -39.11 34.39
C ASP A 47 -32.69 -38.92 33.83
N GLY A 48 -32.83 -38.96 32.50
CA GLY A 48 -34.12 -38.82 31.83
C GLY A 48 -34.67 -37.39 31.78
N ARG A 49 -33.96 -36.38 32.29
CA ARG A 49 -34.36 -34.96 32.29
C ARG A 49 -33.49 -34.14 31.38
N TYR A 50 -34.10 -33.17 30.70
CA TYR A 50 -33.37 -32.21 29.84
C TYR A 50 -32.68 -31.15 30.71
N VAL A 51 -31.37 -31.06 30.56
CA VAL A 51 -30.52 -30.06 31.19
C VAL A 51 -29.97 -29.14 30.08
N PRO A 52 -30.33 -27.85 30.02
CA PRO A 52 -29.80 -26.94 29.04
C PRO A 52 -28.30 -26.66 29.25
N VAL A 53 -27.54 -26.52 28.17
CA VAL A 53 -26.15 -26.02 28.26
C VAL A 53 -26.22 -24.57 28.71
N GLN A 54 -25.66 -24.26 29.87
CA GLN A 54 -25.43 -22.88 30.30
C GLN A 54 -24.41 -22.26 29.32
N ARG A 55 -24.88 -21.40 28.42
CA ARG A 55 -24.01 -20.58 27.63
C ARG A 55 -23.44 -19.55 28.59
N LYS A 56 -22.10 -19.48 28.71
CA LYS A 56 -21.46 -18.29 29.19
C LYS A 56 -21.96 -17.15 28.29
N SER A 57 -22.46 -16.08 28.91
CA SER A 57 -22.94 -14.91 28.18
C SER A 57 -21.84 -14.43 27.19
N GLU A 58 -22.23 -13.83 26.08
CA GLU A 58 -21.26 -13.29 25.13
C GLU A 58 -20.32 -12.24 25.77
N ASN A 59 -20.74 -11.62 26.87
CA ASN A 59 -19.91 -10.76 27.71
C ASN A 59 -18.76 -11.50 28.42
N ASP A 60 -18.82 -12.79 28.64
CA ASP A 60 -17.72 -13.59 29.19
C ASP A 60 -16.67 -14.02 28.13
N ARG A 61 -16.93 -13.79 26.83
CA ARG A 61 -15.95 -14.05 25.75
C ARG A 61 -15.07 -12.86 25.41
N GLY A 62 -15.41 -11.67 25.87
CA GLY A 62 -14.68 -10.42 25.70
C GLY A 62 -13.78 -10.04 26.87
N GLY A 63 -13.73 -10.83 27.90
CA GLY A 63 -12.79 -10.65 28.99
C GLY A 63 -11.39 -11.02 28.56
N VAL A 64 -10.71 -10.10 27.88
CA VAL A 64 -9.27 -9.97 28.00
C VAL A 64 -9.02 -9.74 29.47
N LYS A 65 -8.51 -10.77 30.16
CA LYS A 65 -7.91 -10.54 31.46
C LYS A 65 -6.83 -9.51 31.21
N GLU A 66 -7.09 -8.26 31.60
CA GLU A 66 -6.05 -7.30 31.85
C GLU A 66 -5.01 -8.02 32.70
N SER A 67 -3.89 -8.34 32.12
CA SER A 67 -2.70 -8.64 32.88
C SER A 67 -2.19 -7.33 33.43
N THR A 68 -2.91 -6.82 34.41
CA THR A 68 -2.40 -5.83 35.35
C THR A 68 -1.12 -6.41 35.93
N LEU A 69 0.01 -5.87 35.56
CA LEU A 69 1.28 -6.07 36.22
C LEU A 69 1.17 -5.43 37.62
N CYS A 70 0.40 -6.04 38.50
CA CYS A 70 0.41 -5.79 39.94
C CYS A 70 1.03 -6.99 40.61
N CYS A 71 2.21 -6.77 41.17
CA CYS A 71 2.82 -7.63 42.16
C CYS A 71 1.87 -7.77 43.36
N SER A 72 1.20 -8.90 43.51
CA SER A 72 0.72 -9.41 44.78
C SER A 72 0.47 -10.91 44.69
N ASP A 73 1.31 -11.61 45.37
CA ASP A 73 1.22 -12.89 46.11
C ASP A 73 0.55 -14.14 45.54
N SER A 74 1.43 -15.13 45.40
CA SER A 74 1.24 -16.56 45.74
C SER A 74 0.13 -17.33 45.01
N LYS A 75 0.46 -17.85 43.82
CA LYS A 75 0.42 -19.26 43.45
C LYS A 75 1.40 -19.47 42.34
N GLU A 76 2.42 -20.28 42.54
CA GLU A 76 3.39 -20.72 41.55
C GLU A 76 2.64 -21.51 40.45
N HIS A 77 2.09 -20.78 39.50
CA HIS A 77 1.88 -21.31 38.16
C HIS A 77 3.23 -21.24 37.44
N ASN A 78 3.76 -22.37 37.06
CA ASN A 78 4.91 -22.49 36.14
C ASN A 78 4.63 -21.61 34.93
N LYS A 79 5.01 -20.32 35.04
CA LYS A 79 5.00 -19.39 33.91
C LYS A 79 6.17 -19.79 33.03
N THR A 80 5.90 -20.54 31.96
CA THR A 80 6.90 -20.78 30.93
C THR A 80 7.40 -19.42 30.45
N PRO A 81 8.71 -19.14 30.58
CA PRO A 81 9.27 -17.89 30.11
C PRO A 81 9.02 -17.78 28.61
N PHE A 82 8.54 -16.63 28.16
CA PHE A 82 8.37 -16.36 26.73
C PHE A 82 9.27 -15.16 26.34
N ALA A 83 9.86 -15.24 25.16
CA ALA A 83 10.68 -14.19 24.59
C ALA A 83 9.91 -13.46 23.51
N LEU A 84 9.96 -12.13 23.53
CA LEU A 84 9.40 -11.26 22.48
C LEU A 84 10.52 -10.65 21.64
N SER A 85 10.29 -10.57 20.32
CA SER A 85 11.19 -9.87 19.42
C SER A 85 11.04 -8.35 19.64
N TYR A 86 12.15 -7.66 19.98
CA TYR A 86 12.16 -6.25 20.38
C TYR A 86 12.67 -5.31 19.28
N GLY A 87 13.94 -5.45 18.86
CA GLY A 87 14.69 -4.41 18.14
C GLY A 87 13.99 -3.83 16.91
N SER A 88 13.52 -4.69 16.00
CA SER A 88 12.77 -4.25 14.82
C SER A 88 11.44 -3.59 15.16
N SER A 89 10.74 -4.09 16.19
CA SER A 89 9.49 -3.49 16.66
C SER A 89 9.70 -2.08 17.23
N ALA A 90 10.77 -1.90 18.00
CA ALA A 90 11.13 -0.60 18.57
C ALA A 90 11.53 0.41 17.49
N PHE A 91 12.30 -0.05 16.50
CA PHE A 91 12.69 0.80 15.36
C PHE A 91 11.48 1.27 14.58
N VAL A 92 10.59 0.36 14.16
CA VAL A 92 9.37 0.74 13.43
C VAL A 92 8.54 1.73 14.23
N LYS A 93 8.36 1.50 15.55
CA LYS A 93 7.62 2.43 16.41
C LYS A 93 8.28 3.81 16.46
N SER A 94 9.61 3.90 16.56
CA SER A 94 10.31 5.19 16.68
C SER A 94 10.19 6.05 15.43
N VAL A 95 10.19 5.45 14.25
CA VAL A 95 10.10 6.18 12.96
C VAL A 95 8.66 6.45 12.50
N SER A 96 7.66 5.92 13.20
CA SER A 96 6.25 6.05 12.82
C SER A 96 5.39 6.79 13.85
N SER A 97 6.00 7.55 14.78
CA SER A 97 5.28 8.23 15.84
C SER A 97 4.27 9.26 15.33
N ASP A 98 4.67 10.07 14.36
CA ASP A 98 3.85 11.15 13.80
C ASP A 98 2.70 10.58 12.95
N LEU A 99 3.02 9.57 12.13
CA LEU A 99 2.00 8.82 11.39
C LEU A 99 0.96 8.19 12.33
N PHE A 100 1.40 7.64 13.46
CA PHE A 100 0.50 7.05 14.44
C PHE A 100 -0.41 8.09 15.09
N SER A 101 0.12 9.28 15.41
CA SER A 101 -0.70 10.40 15.90
C SER A 101 -1.78 10.80 14.91
N ASP A 102 -1.41 10.95 13.63
CA ASP A 102 -2.35 11.28 12.56
C ASP A 102 -3.45 10.23 12.40
N LEU A 103 -3.10 8.94 12.52
CA LEU A 103 -4.08 7.84 12.47
C LEU A 103 -5.05 7.88 13.65
N ILE A 104 -4.58 8.18 14.87
CA ILE A 104 -5.43 8.32 16.05
C ILE A 104 -6.42 9.48 15.87
N ASP A 105 -5.93 10.61 15.41
CA ASP A 105 -6.75 11.82 15.25
C ASP A 105 -7.88 11.63 14.22
N VAL A 106 -7.65 10.83 13.19
CA VAL A 106 -8.61 10.62 12.10
C VAL A 106 -9.53 9.43 12.35
N PHE A 107 -8.97 8.28 12.74
CA PHE A 107 -9.69 7.01 12.82
C PHE A 107 -9.98 6.55 14.25
N GLY A 108 -9.43 7.23 15.26
CA GLY A 108 -9.49 6.83 16.65
C GLY A 108 -8.49 5.74 17.01
N ALA A 109 -8.28 5.56 18.32
CA ALA A 109 -7.20 4.72 18.85
C ALA A 109 -7.35 3.23 18.45
N GLU A 110 -8.55 2.67 18.46
CA GLU A 110 -8.78 1.25 18.15
C GLU A 110 -8.37 0.89 16.73
N ILE A 111 -8.83 1.67 15.74
CA ILE A 111 -8.49 1.47 14.33
C ILE A 111 -7.01 1.75 14.09
N ALA A 112 -6.47 2.82 14.68
CA ALA A 112 -5.05 3.17 14.58
C ALA A 112 -4.14 2.04 15.12
N TYR A 113 -4.50 1.42 16.24
CA TYR A 113 -3.78 0.27 16.79
C TYR A 113 -3.81 -0.93 15.85
N ASN A 114 -4.95 -1.22 15.25
CA ASN A 114 -5.09 -2.31 14.29
C ASN A 114 -4.22 -2.07 13.04
N ILE A 115 -4.27 -0.86 12.47
CA ILE A 115 -3.48 -0.48 11.29
C ILE A 115 -1.98 -0.60 11.61
N MET A 116 -1.53 0.00 12.71
CA MET A 116 -0.11 0.01 13.08
C MET A 116 0.42 -1.38 13.45
N ALA A 117 -0.40 -2.21 14.11
CA ALA A 117 -0.02 -3.59 14.40
C ALA A 117 0.20 -4.40 13.11
N VAL A 118 -0.73 -4.30 12.15
CA VAL A 118 -0.63 -5.00 10.87
C VAL A 118 0.55 -4.48 10.04
N ALA A 119 0.65 -3.17 9.86
CA ALA A 119 1.72 -2.53 9.10
C ALA A 119 3.10 -2.87 9.68
N SER A 120 3.26 -2.80 11.01
CA SER A 120 4.52 -3.15 11.68
C SER A 120 4.92 -4.62 11.42
N VAL A 121 3.97 -5.55 11.51
CA VAL A 121 4.25 -6.97 11.21
C VAL A 121 4.65 -7.15 9.74
N GLN A 122 3.96 -6.51 8.80
CA GLN A 122 4.25 -6.62 7.37
C GLN A 122 5.61 -6.00 6.99
N ILE A 123 6.00 -4.89 7.63
CA ILE A 123 7.31 -4.26 7.45
C ILE A 123 8.42 -5.18 7.96
N ILE A 124 8.26 -5.75 9.16
CA ILE A 124 9.28 -6.61 9.79
C ILE A 124 9.36 -7.97 9.09
N LYS A 125 8.26 -8.46 8.54
CA LYS A 125 8.14 -9.75 7.83
C LYS A 125 7.48 -9.56 6.46
N PRO A 126 8.22 -9.03 5.48
CA PRO A 126 7.69 -8.82 4.13
C PRO A 126 7.15 -10.13 3.53
N GLY A 127 6.00 -10.06 2.88
CA GLY A 127 5.37 -11.23 2.25
C GLY A 127 4.69 -12.21 3.22
N ILE A 128 4.52 -11.84 4.48
CA ILE A 128 3.78 -12.68 5.44
C ILE A 128 2.34 -12.87 4.98
N CYS A 129 1.87 -14.13 5.04
CA CYS A 129 0.45 -14.43 4.81
C CYS A 129 -0.42 -13.85 5.93
N SER A 130 -1.57 -13.28 5.58
CA SER A 130 -2.52 -12.65 6.52
C SER A 130 -2.91 -13.57 7.68
N SER A 131 -3.02 -14.89 7.44
CA SER A 131 -3.31 -15.88 8.48
C SER A 131 -2.23 -16.02 9.56
N ARG A 132 -1.00 -15.54 9.29
CA ARG A 132 0.12 -15.62 10.23
C ARG A 132 0.43 -14.31 10.95
N ILE A 133 -0.21 -13.20 10.58
CA ILE A 133 0.01 -11.88 11.19
C ILE A 133 -0.20 -11.94 12.71
N SER A 134 -1.30 -12.55 13.16
CA SER A 134 -1.62 -12.69 14.57
C SER A 134 -0.53 -13.41 15.38
N MET A 135 0.05 -14.46 14.82
CA MET A 135 1.13 -15.20 15.47
C MET A 135 2.38 -14.32 15.69
N PHE A 136 2.79 -13.55 14.67
CA PHE A 136 3.95 -12.67 14.78
C PHE A 136 3.71 -11.49 15.70
N TYR A 137 2.52 -10.92 15.69
CA TYR A 137 2.12 -9.87 16.62
C TYR A 137 2.31 -10.32 18.08
N HIS A 138 1.76 -11.45 18.48
CA HIS A 138 1.85 -11.95 19.84
C HIS A 138 3.26 -12.39 20.27
N ARG A 139 4.18 -12.60 19.31
CA ARG A 139 5.59 -12.96 19.55
C ARG A 139 6.56 -11.76 19.47
N SER A 140 6.06 -10.55 19.34
CA SER A 140 6.85 -9.34 19.22
C SER A 140 6.37 -8.25 20.16
N PHE A 141 7.22 -7.25 20.40
CA PHE A 141 6.87 -6.05 21.17
C PHE A 141 5.74 -5.23 20.54
N ILE A 142 5.36 -5.51 19.28
CA ILE A 142 4.20 -4.87 18.64
C ILE A 142 2.94 -5.07 19.49
N SER A 143 2.76 -6.23 20.12
CA SER A 143 1.63 -6.52 20.99
C SER A 143 1.60 -5.68 22.27
N LEU A 144 2.76 -5.18 22.71
CA LEU A 144 2.86 -4.27 23.85
C LEU A 144 2.70 -2.80 23.43
N TYR A 145 3.13 -2.45 22.20
CA TYR A 145 2.98 -1.09 21.67
C TYR A 145 1.55 -0.78 21.24
N TYR A 146 0.86 -1.76 20.71
CA TYR A 146 -0.54 -1.66 20.22
C TYR A 146 -1.40 -2.73 20.89
N PRO A 147 -1.60 -2.64 22.23
CA PRO A 147 -2.31 -3.66 22.97
C PRO A 147 -3.79 -3.76 22.55
N GLY A 148 -4.31 -4.97 22.50
CA GLY A 148 -5.71 -5.22 22.16
C GLY A 148 -6.04 -5.12 20.68
N ALA A 149 -5.04 -4.97 19.78
CA ALA A 149 -5.30 -4.94 18.35
C ALA A 149 -5.99 -6.21 17.84
N HIS A 150 -7.09 -6.02 17.12
CA HIS A 150 -7.92 -7.11 16.56
C HIS A 150 -7.38 -7.53 15.19
N ILE A 151 -6.45 -8.46 15.16
CA ILE A 151 -5.69 -8.89 13.98
C ILE A 151 -5.90 -10.35 13.59
N SER A 152 -7.02 -10.96 14.00
CA SER A 152 -7.43 -12.23 13.41
C SER A 152 -7.79 -12.05 11.93
N ILE A 153 -7.73 -13.11 11.13
CA ILE A 153 -8.03 -13.00 9.68
C ILE A 153 -9.42 -12.41 9.42
N ASN A 154 -10.41 -12.76 10.22
CA ASN A 154 -11.76 -12.21 10.09
C ASN A 154 -11.81 -10.72 10.50
N SER A 155 -11.08 -10.33 11.54
CA SER A 155 -11.00 -8.94 11.98
C SER A 155 -10.26 -8.08 10.95
N LEU A 156 -9.20 -8.62 10.32
CA LEU A 156 -8.49 -7.93 9.24
C LEU A 156 -9.39 -7.71 8.02
N THR A 157 -10.14 -8.73 7.61
CA THR A 157 -11.07 -8.59 6.47
C THR A 157 -12.09 -7.49 6.76
N LYS A 158 -12.69 -7.49 7.95
CA LYS A 158 -13.64 -6.46 8.36
C LYS A 158 -13.01 -5.07 8.41
N MET A 159 -11.80 -4.93 8.98
CA MET A 159 -11.07 -3.67 9.03
C MET A 159 -10.78 -3.12 7.62
N TYR A 160 -10.31 -3.96 6.69
CA TYR A 160 -10.07 -3.53 5.32
C TYR A 160 -11.34 -3.12 4.59
N GLU A 161 -12.46 -3.80 4.84
CA GLU A 161 -13.75 -3.45 4.28
C GLU A 161 -14.26 -2.10 4.83
N GLU A 162 -14.19 -1.89 6.14
CA GLU A 162 -14.56 -0.65 6.81
C GLU A 162 -13.69 0.54 6.34
N LEU A 163 -12.37 0.37 6.33
CA LEU A 163 -11.44 1.40 5.84
C LEU A 163 -11.62 1.68 4.34
N GLY A 164 -11.90 0.65 3.54
CA GLY A 164 -12.16 0.80 2.11
C GLY A 164 -13.41 1.61 1.81
N MET A 165 -14.41 1.56 2.68
CA MET A 165 -15.68 2.31 2.56
C MET A 165 -15.64 3.68 3.24
N ASP A 166 -14.66 3.95 4.08
CA ASP A 166 -14.51 5.25 4.77
C ASP A 166 -13.78 6.28 3.90
N PHE A 167 -14.45 6.74 2.85
CA PHE A 167 -13.92 7.77 1.95
C PHE A 167 -13.63 9.10 2.68
N LYS A 168 -14.42 9.44 3.72
CA LYS A 168 -14.24 10.69 4.46
C LYS A 168 -13.01 10.63 5.36
N GLY A 169 -12.83 9.54 6.11
CA GLY A 169 -11.64 9.32 6.93
C GLY A 169 -10.38 9.29 6.09
N LYS A 170 -10.40 8.57 4.96
CA LYS A 170 -9.27 8.54 4.01
C LYS A 170 -8.92 9.94 3.50
N ALA A 171 -9.90 10.72 3.05
CA ALA A 171 -9.68 12.08 2.55
C ALA A 171 -9.12 13.01 3.63
N LEU A 172 -9.65 12.91 4.87
CA LEU A 172 -9.16 13.69 6.01
C LEU A 172 -7.71 13.32 6.37
N PHE A 173 -7.38 12.04 6.36
CA PHE A 173 -6.03 11.56 6.61
C PHE A 173 -5.04 12.09 5.57
N PHE A 174 -5.36 11.97 4.29
CA PHE A 174 -4.50 12.48 3.21
C PHE A 174 -4.37 14.00 3.23
N LYS A 175 -5.46 14.71 3.55
CA LYS A 175 -5.41 16.17 3.76
C LYS A 175 -4.42 16.52 4.88
N LYS A 176 -4.47 15.82 6.01
CA LYS A 176 -3.57 16.04 7.14
C LYS A 176 -2.11 15.79 6.76
N ARG A 177 -1.83 14.74 5.97
CA ARG A 177 -0.49 14.48 5.42
C ARG A 177 -0.05 15.59 4.46
N MET A 178 -0.93 16.11 3.62
CA MET A 178 -0.64 17.21 2.69
C MET A 178 -0.36 18.54 3.42
N GLU A 179 -0.95 18.77 4.59
CA GLU A 179 -0.70 19.97 5.40
C GLU A 179 0.76 20.08 5.87
N ALA A 180 1.44 18.96 6.09
CA ALA A 180 2.86 18.90 6.46
C ALA A 180 3.82 19.24 5.33
N VAL A 181 3.39 19.14 4.07
CA VAL A 181 4.22 19.44 2.90
C VAL A 181 4.45 20.94 2.81
N ALA A 182 5.69 21.39 2.62
CA ALA A 182 6.01 22.80 2.36
C ALA A 182 5.94 23.10 0.84
N LYS A 183 5.84 24.38 0.48
CA LYS A 183 5.71 24.81 -0.91
C LYS A 183 6.95 24.55 -1.78
N ASP A 184 8.11 24.40 -1.16
CA ASP A 184 9.39 24.10 -1.79
C ASP A 184 9.78 22.61 -1.72
N HIS A 185 8.92 21.75 -1.15
CA HIS A 185 9.12 20.31 -1.14
C HIS A 185 8.84 19.68 -2.51
N HIS A 186 9.60 18.64 -2.81
CA HIS A 186 9.41 17.86 -4.04
C HIS A 186 8.49 16.67 -3.75
N ILE A 187 7.41 16.60 -4.50
CA ILE A 187 6.41 15.52 -4.41
C ILE A 187 6.64 14.54 -5.55
N ALA A 188 7.22 13.39 -5.25
CA ALA A 188 7.33 12.31 -6.23
C ALA A 188 5.98 11.65 -6.43
N ILE A 189 5.46 11.65 -7.67
CA ILE A 189 4.25 10.89 -8.04
C ILE A 189 4.65 9.79 -9.00
N ASP A 190 4.34 8.55 -8.62
CA ASP A 190 4.62 7.37 -9.45
C ASP A 190 3.45 6.39 -9.41
N GLY A 191 3.38 5.54 -10.43
CA GLY A 191 2.34 4.54 -10.58
C GLY A 191 2.91 3.13 -10.71
N THR A 192 2.24 2.18 -10.08
CA THR A 192 2.57 0.76 -10.23
C THR A 192 1.34 -0.06 -10.57
N LEU A 193 1.55 -1.17 -11.28
CA LEU A 193 0.50 -2.14 -11.53
C LEU A 193 0.61 -3.28 -10.51
N ILE A 194 -0.50 -3.57 -9.87
CA ILE A 194 -0.65 -4.70 -8.95
C ILE A 194 -1.51 -5.75 -9.64
N GLN A 195 -0.96 -6.95 -9.81
CA GLN A 195 -1.71 -8.06 -10.40
C GLN A 195 -2.91 -8.41 -9.53
N ASP A 196 -4.10 -8.44 -10.14
CA ASP A 196 -5.34 -8.83 -9.49
C ASP A 196 -6.12 -9.82 -10.36
N ASN A 197 -6.36 -11.00 -9.81
CA ASN A 197 -7.12 -12.06 -10.47
C ASN A 197 -8.59 -12.10 -9.99
N SER A 198 -9.07 -11.07 -9.32
CA SER A 198 -10.44 -10.99 -8.86
C SER A 198 -11.43 -10.94 -10.04
N SER A 199 -12.51 -11.69 -9.93
CA SER A 199 -13.63 -11.64 -10.87
C SER A 199 -14.69 -10.61 -10.48
N VAL A 200 -14.63 -10.10 -9.23
CA VAL A 200 -15.66 -9.19 -8.67
C VAL A 200 -15.17 -7.75 -8.52
N ASN A 201 -13.85 -7.53 -8.61
CA ASN A 201 -13.27 -6.20 -8.47
C ASN A 201 -13.35 -5.44 -9.81
N SER A 202 -14.13 -4.36 -9.85
CA SER A 202 -14.31 -3.54 -11.05
C SER A 202 -13.04 -2.82 -11.52
N LEU A 203 -12.08 -2.58 -10.62
CA LEU A 203 -10.77 -1.98 -10.95
C LEU A 203 -9.82 -2.97 -11.63
N SER A 204 -10.11 -4.29 -11.54
CA SER A 204 -9.31 -5.35 -12.14
C SER A 204 -9.54 -5.40 -13.66
N GLN A 205 -8.60 -4.84 -14.44
CA GLN A 205 -8.70 -4.69 -15.88
C GLN A 205 -7.41 -5.12 -16.58
N TYR A 206 -7.52 -5.55 -17.85
CA TYR A 206 -6.35 -5.90 -18.65
C TYR A 206 -5.56 -4.65 -19.02
N SER A 207 -4.27 -4.62 -18.66
CA SER A 207 -3.35 -3.53 -18.99
C SER A 207 -2.38 -3.95 -20.09
N TYR A 208 -2.14 -3.05 -21.04
CA TYR A 208 -1.07 -3.27 -22.05
C TYR A 208 0.34 -3.21 -21.43
N LYS A 209 0.48 -2.61 -20.24
CA LYS A 209 1.71 -2.52 -19.45
C LYS A 209 1.90 -3.71 -18.51
N SER A 210 0.94 -4.65 -18.46
CA SER A 210 1.01 -5.81 -17.56
C SER A 210 2.30 -6.59 -17.76
N ARG A 211 2.96 -6.92 -16.65
CA ARG A 211 4.16 -7.77 -16.65
C ARG A 211 3.83 -9.22 -17.02
N VAL A 212 2.62 -9.66 -16.72
CA VAL A 212 2.16 -11.02 -16.96
C VAL A 212 1.03 -10.96 -17.99
N LYS A 213 1.29 -11.47 -19.20
CA LYS A 213 0.29 -11.50 -20.26
C LYS A 213 -0.92 -12.34 -19.85
N GLY A 214 -2.12 -11.82 -20.11
CA GLY A 214 -3.36 -12.50 -19.79
C GLY A 214 -3.84 -12.37 -18.34
N CYS A 215 -3.12 -11.63 -17.50
CA CYS A 215 -3.56 -11.27 -16.16
C CYS A 215 -4.14 -9.86 -16.15
N LYS A 216 -5.08 -9.64 -15.25
CA LYS A 216 -5.62 -8.32 -14.97
C LYS A 216 -4.79 -7.63 -13.89
N ASP A 217 -4.80 -6.31 -13.92
CA ASP A 217 -4.09 -5.47 -12.96
C ASP A 217 -5.02 -4.39 -12.39
N ILE A 218 -4.63 -3.85 -11.25
CA ILE A 218 -5.09 -2.58 -10.69
C ILE A 218 -3.94 -1.60 -10.79
N SER A 219 -4.20 -0.37 -11.22
CA SER A 219 -3.21 0.71 -11.19
C SER A 219 -3.26 1.40 -9.84
N LEU A 220 -2.12 1.50 -9.15
CA LEU A 220 -1.98 2.25 -7.91
C LEU A 220 -1.09 3.45 -8.17
N LEU A 221 -1.60 4.66 -7.93
CA LEU A 221 -0.81 5.89 -7.87
C LEU A 221 -0.54 6.24 -6.41
N TYR A 222 0.64 6.79 -6.15
CA TYR A 222 1.00 7.31 -4.84
C TYR A 222 1.84 8.57 -4.97
N ALA A 223 1.70 9.44 -3.97
CA ALA A 223 2.49 10.65 -3.79
C ALA A 223 3.36 10.53 -2.55
N TYR A 224 4.60 11.00 -2.66
CA TYR A 224 5.62 10.88 -1.62
C TYR A 224 6.39 12.20 -1.51
N ASP A 225 6.49 12.74 -0.30
CA ASP A 225 7.32 13.90 0.00
C ASP A 225 8.78 13.46 0.12
N ILE A 226 9.64 14.01 -0.76
CA ILE A 226 11.05 13.61 -0.84
C ILE A 226 11.84 14.17 0.35
N GLU A 227 11.53 15.37 0.81
CA GLU A 227 12.22 16.05 1.91
C GLU A 227 11.88 15.43 3.27
N LEU A 228 10.60 15.17 3.52
CA LEU A 228 10.14 14.53 4.75
C LEU A 228 10.37 13.03 4.76
N HIS A 229 10.61 12.41 3.59
CA HIS A 229 10.66 10.95 3.44
C HIS A 229 9.36 10.26 3.85
N GLU A 230 8.21 10.86 3.53
CA GLU A 230 6.90 10.37 3.96
C GLU A 230 5.88 10.24 2.83
N PRO A 231 5.01 9.22 2.87
CA PRO A 231 3.89 9.13 1.95
C PRO A 231 2.84 10.19 2.25
N ILE A 232 2.31 10.82 1.20
CA ILE A 232 1.25 11.82 1.28
C ILE A 232 -0.11 11.14 1.08
N CYS A 233 -0.30 10.52 -0.07
CA CYS A 233 -1.56 9.85 -0.43
C CYS A 233 -1.33 8.71 -1.42
N ALA A 234 -2.34 7.85 -1.55
CA ALA A 234 -2.37 6.77 -2.53
C ALA A 234 -3.79 6.51 -3.00
N GLU A 235 -3.96 6.16 -4.29
CA GLU A 235 -5.27 5.86 -4.86
C GLU A 235 -5.18 4.77 -5.93
N ALA A 236 -6.22 3.92 -5.96
CA ALA A 236 -6.33 2.83 -6.90
C ALA A 236 -7.23 3.22 -8.09
N PHE A 237 -6.76 2.91 -9.29
CA PHE A 237 -7.46 3.15 -10.56
C PHE A 237 -7.61 1.83 -11.33
N PRO A 238 -8.54 1.76 -12.29
CA PRO A 238 -8.63 0.61 -13.18
C PRO A 238 -7.30 0.33 -13.90
N GLY A 239 -6.90 -0.94 -13.99
CA GLY A 239 -5.62 -1.34 -14.58
C GLY A 239 -5.41 -0.92 -16.04
N ASN A 240 -6.50 -0.65 -16.77
CA ASN A 240 -6.49 -0.12 -18.15
C ASN A 240 -6.53 1.41 -18.22
N SER A 241 -6.50 2.13 -17.10
CA SER A 241 -6.53 3.59 -17.09
C SER A 241 -5.35 4.18 -17.85
N ILE A 242 -5.63 5.26 -18.60
CA ILE A 242 -4.60 6.05 -19.26
C ILE A 242 -3.92 6.90 -18.18
N ASP A 243 -2.61 6.72 -18.02
CA ASP A 243 -1.82 7.39 -16.96
C ASP A 243 -2.13 8.89 -16.81
N ALA A 244 -2.19 9.61 -17.93
CA ALA A 244 -2.40 11.06 -17.92
C ALA A 244 -3.75 11.50 -17.31
N SER A 245 -4.83 10.73 -17.49
CA SER A 245 -6.13 11.03 -16.88
C SER A 245 -6.17 10.65 -15.41
N SER A 246 -5.55 9.52 -15.06
CA SER A 246 -5.43 9.07 -13.67
C SER A 246 -4.60 10.04 -12.84
N TYR A 247 -3.50 10.59 -13.39
CA TYR A 247 -2.70 11.62 -12.71
C TYR A 247 -3.50 12.89 -12.41
N LYS A 248 -4.28 13.39 -13.38
CA LYS A 248 -5.11 14.57 -13.17
C LYS A 248 -6.14 14.34 -12.06
N ALA A 249 -6.87 13.23 -12.13
CA ALA A 249 -7.84 12.86 -11.11
C ALA A 249 -7.16 12.70 -9.74
N PHE A 250 -6.02 12.02 -9.68
CA PHE A 250 -5.26 11.80 -8.46
C PHE A 250 -4.86 13.11 -7.77
N ILE A 251 -4.32 14.08 -8.51
CA ILE A 251 -3.91 15.38 -7.96
C ILE A 251 -5.14 16.14 -7.44
N HIS A 252 -6.22 16.18 -8.23
CA HIS A 252 -7.45 16.87 -7.88
C HIS A 252 -8.13 16.25 -6.65
N ASP A 253 -8.38 14.93 -6.69
CA ASP A 253 -9.19 14.23 -5.69
C ASP A 253 -8.48 14.13 -4.33
N ASN A 254 -7.14 14.11 -4.33
CA ASN A 254 -6.32 14.12 -3.12
C ASN A 254 -5.89 15.54 -2.70
N ASN A 255 -6.39 16.58 -3.38
CA ASN A 255 -6.11 17.98 -3.07
C ASN A 255 -4.61 18.29 -2.92
N ILE A 256 -3.79 17.81 -3.88
CA ILE A 256 -2.37 18.14 -3.94
C ILE A 256 -2.26 19.57 -4.46
N ASN A 257 -2.10 20.53 -3.54
CA ASN A 257 -2.32 21.96 -3.81
C ASN A 257 -1.08 22.84 -3.66
N LYS A 258 0.05 22.28 -3.26
CA LYS A 258 1.34 22.99 -3.10
C LYS A 258 2.51 22.01 -3.25
N GLY A 259 3.71 22.55 -3.44
CA GLY A 259 4.93 21.76 -3.66
C GLY A 259 5.29 21.61 -5.13
N ILE A 260 6.38 20.95 -5.41
CA ILE A 260 6.94 20.74 -6.75
C ILE A 260 6.69 19.29 -7.16
N ILE A 261 5.73 19.04 -8.04
CA ILE A 261 5.46 17.68 -8.54
C ILE A 261 6.62 17.21 -9.40
N VAL A 262 7.22 16.09 -9.02
CA VAL A 262 8.21 15.35 -9.80
C VAL A 262 7.59 14.05 -10.26
N ALA A 263 7.42 13.89 -11.55
CA ALA A 263 6.80 12.71 -12.14
C ALA A 263 7.63 12.18 -13.32
N ASP A 264 7.38 10.93 -13.74
CA ASP A 264 8.06 10.36 -14.91
C ASP A 264 7.65 11.09 -16.21
N LYS A 265 8.48 10.97 -17.25
CA LYS A 265 8.27 11.54 -18.60
C LYS A 265 6.98 11.15 -19.32
N GLY A 266 6.18 10.27 -18.74
CA GLY A 266 4.82 9.97 -19.16
C GLY A 266 3.77 10.98 -18.68
N PHE A 267 4.14 11.87 -17.77
CA PHE A 267 3.26 12.87 -17.17
C PHE A 267 3.29 14.18 -17.96
N PRO A 268 2.22 14.55 -18.69
CA PRO A 268 2.20 15.79 -19.46
C PRO A 268 1.86 16.98 -18.56
N PRO A 269 2.71 18.03 -18.49
CA PRO A 269 2.46 19.22 -17.67
C PRO A 269 1.11 19.90 -17.93
N SER A 270 0.62 19.84 -19.18
CA SER A 270 -0.70 20.38 -19.56
C SER A 270 -1.88 19.80 -18.80
N LYS A 271 -1.73 18.62 -18.16
CA LYS A 271 -2.80 18.00 -17.38
C LYS A 271 -2.99 18.61 -16.00
N ILE A 272 -2.02 19.34 -15.51
CA ILE A 272 -2.10 20.03 -14.20
C ILE A 272 -2.30 21.55 -14.33
N GLU A 273 -2.40 22.10 -15.54
CA GLU A 273 -2.60 23.54 -15.73
C GLU A 273 -3.84 24.06 -15.02
N SER A 274 -4.94 23.29 -15.03
CA SER A 274 -6.17 23.65 -14.32
C SER A 274 -5.97 23.69 -12.80
N GLU A 275 -5.21 22.76 -12.24
CA GLU A 275 -4.93 22.71 -10.80
C GLU A 275 -3.96 23.83 -10.40
N ARG A 276 -2.94 24.09 -11.20
CA ARG A 276 -2.01 25.21 -10.98
C ARG A 276 -2.69 26.58 -11.05
N ALA A 277 -3.67 26.74 -11.93
CA ALA A 277 -4.45 27.98 -12.00
C ALA A 277 -5.25 28.25 -10.70
N ILE A 278 -5.64 27.18 -9.99
CA ILE A 278 -6.35 27.27 -8.70
C ILE A 278 -5.34 27.37 -7.55
N HIS A 279 -4.21 26.68 -7.65
CA HIS A 279 -3.20 26.54 -6.61
C HIS A 279 -1.84 27.11 -7.07
N PRO A 280 -1.58 28.42 -6.85
CA PRO A 280 -0.36 29.10 -7.33
C PRO A 280 0.96 28.56 -6.71
N GLU A 281 0.89 27.86 -5.58
CA GLU A 281 2.02 27.22 -4.92
C GLU A 281 2.29 25.78 -5.40
N LEU A 282 1.55 25.32 -6.42
CA LEU A 282 1.76 24.02 -7.05
C LEU A 282 2.61 24.19 -8.31
N HIS A 283 3.79 23.61 -8.28
CA HIS A 283 4.76 23.62 -9.37
C HIS A 283 5.02 22.23 -9.92
N PHE A 284 5.75 22.13 -11.02
CA PHE A 284 6.12 20.83 -11.57
C PHE A 284 7.57 20.80 -12.09
N MET A 285 8.13 19.60 -12.10
CA MET A 285 9.38 19.27 -12.78
C MET A 285 9.21 17.89 -13.43
N THR A 286 9.23 17.85 -14.77
CA THR A 286 9.00 16.62 -15.52
C THR A 286 10.12 16.39 -16.54
N PRO A 287 10.73 15.20 -16.58
CA PRO A 287 11.72 14.88 -17.60
C PRO A 287 11.04 14.74 -18.96
N ILE A 288 11.67 15.30 -19.99
CA ILE A 288 11.24 15.15 -21.38
C ILE A 288 12.11 14.16 -22.15
N LYS A 289 11.62 13.68 -23.27
CA LYS A 289 12.36 12.75 -24.12
C LYS A 289 13.56 13.46 -24.73
N ARG A 290 14.72 12.80 -24.80
CA ARG A 290 15.95 13.35 -25.40
C ARG A 290 15.82 13.73 -26.87
N ASN A 291 14.85 13.14 -27.59
CA ASN A 291 14.56 13.45 -28.98
C ASN A 291 13.41 14.45 -29.16
N ASP A 292 12.99 15.13 -28.11
CA ASP A 292 11.96 16.17 -28.17
C ASP A 292 12.46 17.33 -29.05
N SER A 293 11.60 17.74 -30.00
CA SER A 293 11.95 18.82 -30.95
C SER A 293 12.25 20.16 -30.28
N ARG A 294 11.67 20.41 -29.12
CA ARG A 294 11.88 21.63 -28.33
C ARG A 294 13.35 21.83 -27.93
N ILE A 295 14.11 20.75 -27.77
CA ILE A 295 15.53 20.79 -27.43
C ILE A 295 16.33 21.49 -28.56
N LYS A 296 16.06 21.09 -29.82
CA LYS A 296 16.68 21.68 -31.00
C LYS A 296 16.15 23.09 -31.30
N ASN A 297 14.83 23.27 -31.27
CA ASN A 297 14.17 24.52 -31.59
C ASN A 297 14.58 25.68 -30.66
N ASN A 298 14.96 25.36 -29.43
CA ASN A 298 15.44 26.33 -28.44
C ASN A 298 16.98 26.39 -28.33
N ASN A 299 17.70 25.69 -29.19
CA ASN A 299 19.18 25.65 -29.16
C ASN A 299 19.72 25.27 -27.75
N LEU A 300 19.08 24.34 -27.09
CA LEU A 300 19.31 24.04 -25.66
C LEU A 300 20.69 23.41 -25.41
N LEU A 301 21.29 22.76 -26.40
CA LEU A 301 22.61 22.13 -26.31
C LEU A 301 23.76 23.09 -26.68
N TYR A 302 23.47 24.32 -27.13
CA TYR A 302 24.48 25.34 -27.42
C TYR A 302 24.73 26.18 -26.17
N ASP A 303 25.95 26.69 -26.04
CA ASP A 303 26.36 27.58 -24.93
C ASP A 303 26.12 26.99 -23.53
N MET A 304 26.28 25.70 -23.42
CA MET A 304 26.17 25.03 -22.12
C MET A 304 27.30 25.50 -21.19
N LYS A 305 26.96 25.76 -19.93
CA LYS A 305 27.86 26.20 -18.87
C LYS A 305 28.22 25.03 -17.97
N ILE A 306 29.35 25.10 -17.30
CA ILE A 306 29.73 24.13 -16.28
C ILE A 306 28.91 24.39 -15.03
N LEU A 307 28.23 23.32 -14.51
CA LEU A 307 27.54 23.37 -13.26
C LEU A 307 28.56 23.36 -12.11
N LYS A 308 28.62 24.44 -11.34
CA LYS A 308 29.52 24.57 -10.18
C LYS A 308 28.98 23.85 -8.98
N GLY A 309 29.85 23.33 -8.11
CA GLY A 309 29.47 22.69 -6.84
C GLY A 309 29.05 21.23 -6.97
N VAL A 310 29.17 20.63 -8.16
CA VAL A 310 28.89 19.22 -8.40
C VAL A 310 30.13 18.53 -8.97
N ASP A 311 30.55 17.43 -8.39
CA ASP A 311 31.64 16.60 -8.90
C ASP A 311 31.26 15.95 -10.23
N GLY A 312 32.12 16.10 -11.25
CA GLY A 312 32.01 15.24 -12.40
C GLY A 312 31.76 15.86 -13.76
N GLY A 313 31.93 17.20 -13.91
CA GLY A 313 31.89 17.83 -15.24
C GLY A 313 30.50 17.77 -15.88
N ILE A 314 29.49 18.20 -15.14
CA ILE A 314 28.13 18.35 -15.65
C ILE A 314 28.01 19.72 -16.33
N LEU A 315 27.57 19.70 -17.59
CA LEU A 315 27.20 20.89 -18.31
C LEU A 315 25.70 21.14 -18.16
N TYR A 316 25.28 22.39 -18.05
CA TYR A 316 23.88 22.77 -18.00
C TYR A 316 23.53 23.97 -18.88
N ASN A 317 22.30 24.05 -19.31
CA ASN A 317 21.69 25.19 -19.94
C ASN A 317 20.23 25.31 -19.53
N CYS A 318 19.71 26.53 -19.50
CA CYS A 318 18.31 26.82 -19.20
C CYS A 318 17.76 27.80 -20.25
N LYS A 319 16.57 27.51 -20.76
CA LYS A 319 15.87 28.38 -21.72
C LYS A 319 14.39 28.48 -21.35
N GLN A 320 13.91 29.70 -21.29
CA GLN A 320 12.46 29.91 -21.19
C GLN A 320 11.80 29.62 -22.54
N ILE A 321 10.69 28.90 -22.51
CA ILE A 321 9.91 28.57 -23.71
C ILE A 321 8.60 29.35 -23.76
N LYS A 322 7.93 29.30 -24.91
CA LYS A 322 6.61 29.90 -25.08
C LYS A 322 5.63 29.22 -24.09
N GLY A 323 4.88 30.03 -23.32
CA GLY A 323 3.97 29.53 -22.27
C GLY A 323 4.50 29.70 -20.85
N GLY A 324 5.72 30.32 -20.69
CA GLY A 324 6.25 30.67 -19.37
C GLY A 324 7.05 29.58 -18.66
N SER A 325 7.06 28.35 -19.17
CA SER A 325 7.86 27.26 -18.62
C SER A 325 9.34 27.39 -19.06
N PHE A 326 10.20 26.66 -18.34
CA PHE A 326 11.64 26.60 -18.64
C PHE A 326 12.01 25.15 -19.04
N LEU A 327 12.99 25.04 -19.93
CA LEU A 327 13.69 23.80 -20.23
C LEU A 327 15.08 23.84 -19.60
N TYR A 328 15.37 22.87 -18.76
CA TYR A 328 16.66 22.69 -18.12
C TYR A 328 17.35 21.47 -18.72
N ALA A 329 18.49 21.66 -19.35
CA ALA A 329 19.32 20.58 -19.88
C ALA A 329 20.55 20.39 -19.02
N PHE A 330 20.81 19.16 -18.67
CA PHE A 330 22.01 18.72 -17.97
C PHE A 330 22.70 17.63 -18.80
N LYS A 331 23.98 17.80 -19.06
CA LYS A 331 24.79 16.83 -19.80
C LYS A 331 25.95 16.36 -18.92
N ASP A 332 25.79 15.10 -18.43
CA ASP A 332 26.83 14.42 -17.69
C ASP A 332 27.82 13.80 -18.69
N THR A 333 29.06 14.30 -18.73
CA THR A 333 30.07 13.84 -19.66
C THR A 333 30.56 12.42 -19.38
N ARG A 334 30.60 11.99 -18.12
CA ARG A 334 30.99 10.60 -17.74
C ARG A 334 29.91 9.61 -18.15
N LYS A 335 28.67 9.91 -17.83
CA LYS A 335 27.50 9.11 -18.24
C LYS A 335 27.40 9.07 -19.76
N GLY A 336 27.65 10.19 -20.45
CA GLY A 336 27.66 10.28 -21.90
C GLY A 336 28.72 9.36 -22.53
N ALA A 337 29.92 9.33 -22.01
CA ALA A 337 30.97 8.46 -22.48
C ALA A 337 30.62 6.97 -22.26
N ALA A 338 30.01 6.63 -21.12
CA ALA A 338 29.58 5.26 -20.84
C ALA A 338 28.45 4.82 -21.80
N GLU A 339 27.43 5.67 -22.01
CA GLU A 339 26.32 5.40 -22.93
C GLU A 339 26.81 5.26 -24.39
N CYS A 340 27.75 6.10 -24.81
CA CYS A 340 28.38 6.03 -26.14
C CYS A 340 29.10 4.70 -26.33
N ARG A 341 29.95 4.31 -25.37
CA ARG A 341 30.66 3.01 -25.41
C ARG A 341 29.70 1.83 -25.47
N ASP A 342 28.63 1.84 -24.67
CA ASP A 342 27.61 0.81 -24.68
C ASP A 342 26.85 0.74 -26.02
N TYR A 343 26.56 1.89 -26.62
CA TYR A 343 25.93 1.94 -27.94
C TYR A 343 26.81 1.29 -29.01
N LEU A 344 28.08 1.70 -29.06
CA LEU A 344 29.07 1.17 -30.02
C LEU A 344 29.31 -0.34 -29.84
N TYR A 345 29.40 -0.80 -28.60
CA TYR A 345 29.55 -2.22 -28.29
C TYR A 345 28.35 -3.04 -28.77
N ARG A 346 27.12 -2.59 -28.53
CA ARG A 346 25.92 -3.26 -29.02
C ARG A 346 25.81 -3.24 -30.54
N ALA A 347 26.17 -2.11 -31.16
CA ALA A 347 26.16 -1.96 -32.61
C ALA A 347 27.17 -2.91 -33.29
N SER A 348 28.39 -3.06 -32.71
CA SER A 348 29.40 -3.99 -33.22
C SER A 348 28.97 -5.46 -33.13
N LYS A 349 28.33 -5.85 -32.03
CA LYS A 349 27.80 -7.22 -31.86
C LYS A 349 26.70 -7.60 -32.86
N ASN A 350 25.86 -6.64 -33.21
CA ASN A 350 24.67 -6.89 -34.03
C ASN A 350 24.89 -6.58 -35.53
N ASN A 351 26.09 -6.22 -35.94
CA ASN A 351 26.41 -5.69 -37.28
C ASN A 351 25.44 -4.61 -37.77
N ASN A 352 24.93 -3.77 -36.87
CA ASN A 352 23.88 -2.79 -37.07
C ASN A 352 24.38 -1.36 -36.87
N PHE A 353 25.64 -1.09 -37.19
CA PHE A 353 26.18 0.26 -37.05
C PHE A 353 25.80 1.10 -38.27
N GLU A 354 25.03 2.16 -38.01
CA GLU A 354 24.70 3.22 -38.99
C GLU A 354 25.26 4.54 -38.47
N TYR A 355 26.20 5.13 -39.22
CA TYR A 355 26.91 6.35 -38.82
C TYR A 355 25.93 7.53 -38.59
N ASP A 356 24.96 7.72 -39.46
CA ASP A 356 23.95 8.78 -39.33
C ASP A 356 23.08 8.66 -38.10
N LYS A 357 22.80 7.41 -37.64
CA LYS A 357 22.11 7.19 -36.38
C LYS A 357 23.01 7.44 -35.18
N TYR A 358 24.28 7.10 -35.30
CA TYR A 358 25.25 7.36 -34.25
C TYR A 358 25.44 8.88 -34.07
N GLU A 359 25.70 9.61 -35.15
CA GLU A 359 25.89 11.06 -35.13
C GLU A 359 24.70 11.81 -34.49
N ARG A 360 23.46 11.46 -34.88
CA ARG A 360 22.22 12.00 -34.26
C ARG A 360 22.08 11.68 -32.77
N LYS A 361 22.63 10.58 -32.30
CA LYS A 361 22.57 10.20 -30.89
C LYS A 361 23.75 10.71 -30.07
N ASN A 362 24.86 10.99 -30.69
CA ASN A 362 26.09 11.36 -30.01
C ASN A 362 25.90 12.58 -29.10
N ASP A 363 25.18 13.61 -29.60
CA ASP A 363 24.87 14.80 -28.83
C ASP A 363 23.93 14.55 -27.64
N LEU A 364 23.18 13.46 -27.69
CA LEU A 364 22.18 13.10 -26.69
C LEU A 364 22.71 12.19 -25.58
N PHE A 365 23.93 11.64 -25.73
CA PHE A 365 24.51 10.80 -24.68
C PHE A 365 24.82 11.63 -23.43
N GLY A 366 24.43 11.10 -22.27
CA GLY A 366 24.54 11.78 -20.98
C GLY A 366 23.56 12.94 -20.76
N LEU A 367 22.69 13.23 -21.74
CA LEU A 367 21.73 14.32 -21.65
C LEU A 367 20.50 13.92 -20.82
N ILE A 368 20.11 14.80 -19.90
CA ILE A 368 18.82 14.77 -19.19
C ILE A 368 18.21 16.14 -19.36
N VAL A 369 16.94 16.22 -19.74
CA VAL A 369 16.23 17.49 -19.90
C VAL A 369 14.93 17.44 -19.11
N PHE A 370 14.69 18.49 -18.36
CA PHE A 370 13.46 18.71 -17.60
C PHE A 370 12.70 19.92 -18.14
N GLU A 371 11.41 19.85 -18.05
CA GLU A 371 10.51 20.99 -18.17
C GLU A 371 9.99 21.34 -16.77
N SER A 372 10.02 22.63 -16.43
CA SER A 372 9.51 23.13 -15.15
C SER A 372 8.90 24.51 -15.33
N ASP A 373 8.05 24.94 -14.41
CA ASP A 373 7.48 26.29 -14.38
C ASP A 373 8.22 27.22 -13.40
N ILE A 374 9.24 26.72 -12.73
CA ILE A 374 10.13 27.47 -11.84
C ILE A 374 11.58 27.36 -12.28
#